data_ea43da56e692913b401838e83cdf49e3
#
_entry.id   ea43da56e692913b401838e83cdf49e3
#
_cell.length_a   1.000
_cell.length_b   1.000
_cell.length_c   1.000
_cell.angle_alpha   90.00
_cell.angle_beta   90.00
_cell.angle_gamma   90.00
#
_symmetry.space_group_name_H-M   'P 1'
#
loop_
_entity.id
_entity.type
_entity.pdbx_description
1 polymer ?
#
loop_
_entity_poly.entity_id
_entity_poly.type
_entity_poly.pdbx_seq_one_letter_code
_entity_poly.pdbx_strand_id
1 'polypeptide(L)'
;MNGWRDIKLKEVSEYVTVGFVGSMADQYVEAGVPFLRSLNIHPFRLNYNDLKYIPESFHDAIKKSKLRPGDVAIVRTGYPGTACVIPADLPDANCSDLVILRPGPDLNPHYIAAVFNSSFGQSLVGGNLVGAAQQHFNVTVAKELKLRLPPRAEQDKIANNQRRIDLLESMAEEIYREWFVRMRFPGCEAATFSKGIPEGWEVVPLGRHCHVVKGRSYASEDLVDDPAAMPFVTLKSFNRGGGYRAGGLKHYKGEFKSEQLVKQGDIVMAVTDMTQDRVVVGRAARVPDLGERGAVISLDVIRLVPKKVDPTYLYLFLRFSGFANHIKEFANGANVLHLKPDLIPAQDVVMPPRALQDRVSLIAEPMLQQAEKLAQNSRRLSEMRDALLPRLISGKLRVDALNIQFPPSMQPPSEAA
;
A
#
# COMPACT_ATOMS: atom_id res chain seq x y z
N MET A 1 29.44 1.30 -10.59
CA MET A 1 28.09 1.90 -10.54
C MET A 1 27.78 2.60 -11.86
N ASN A 2 28.06 1.92 -12.94
CA ASN A 2 27.81 2.42 -14.28
C ASN A 2 26.34 2.13 -14.61
N GLY A 3 25.55 3.19 -14.79
CA GLY A 3 24.21 3.05 -15.36
C GLY A 3 23.09 3.85 -14.68
N TRP A 4 23.24 4.32 -13.43
CA TRP A 4 22.27 5.23 -12.83
C TRP A 4 22.47 6.65 -13.36
N ARG A 5 21.41 7.27 -13.87
CA ARG A 5 21.45 8.64 -14.40
C ARG A 5 20.42 9.53 -13.72
N ASP A 6 20.78 10.78 -13.50
CA ASP A 6 19.83 11.82 -13.09
C ASP A 6 19.04 12.26 -14.32
N ILE A 7 17.73 12.22 -14.21
CA ILE A 7 16.83 12.53 -15.34
C ILE A 7 15.68 13.44 -14.84
N LYS A 8 15.09 14.17 -15.77
CA LYS A 8 13.74 14.72 -15.61
C LYS A 8 12.74 13.73 -16.19
N LEU A 9 11.59 13.59 -15.56
CA LEU A 9 10.57 12.61 -15.96
C LEU A 9 10.18 12.74 -17.45
N LYS A 10 10.13 13.99 -17.98
CA LYS A 10 9.86 14.25 -19.40
C LYS A 10 10.88 13.65 -20.37
N GLU A 11 12.14 13.44 -19.93
CA GLU A 11 13.22 12.97 -20.80
C GLU A 11 13.13 11.46 -21.10
N VAL A 12 12.40 10.73 -20.26
CA VAL A 12 12.22 9.27 -20.36
C VAL A 12 10.77 8.87 -20.63
N SER A 13 9.91 9.85 -20.86
CA SER A 13 8.48 9.68 -21.16
C SER A 13 8.21 10.08 -22.61
N GLU A 14 7.45 9.28 -23.34
CA GLU A 14 6.91 9.69 -24.66
C GLU A 14 5.92 10.84 -24.49
N TYR A 15 5.18 10.82 -23.39
CA TYR A 15 4.07 11.75 -23.18
C TYR A 15 3.78 11.93 -21.68
N VAL A 16 3.67 13.18 -21.25
CA VAL A 16 3.19 13.53 -19.90
C VAL A 16 2.13 14.60 -20.05
N THR A 17 0.92 14.29 -19.65
CA THR A 17 -0.24 15.19 -19.77
C THR A 17 -1.15 15.11 -18.55
N VAL A 18 -2.27 15.80 -18.62
CA VAL A 18 -3.31 15.79 -17.60
C VAL A 18 -4.61 15.24 -18.18
N GLY A 19 -5.36 14.50 -17.38
CA GLY A 19 -6.74 14.10 -17.68
C GLY A 19 -7.64 15.31 -17.96
N PHE A 20 -8.83 15.05 -18.45
CA PHE A 20 -9.79 16.11 -18.78
C PHE A 20 -10.04 17.01 -17.56
N VAL A 21 -10.04 18.32 -17.81
CA VAL A 21 -10.33 19.35 -16.81
C VAL A 21 -11.58 20.11 -17.25
N GLY A 22 -12.69 19.83 -16.60
CA GLY A 22 -13.99 20.44 -16.90
C GLY A 22 -15.12 19.75 -16.13
N SER A 23 -16.33 20.30 -16.25
CA SER A 23 -17.52 19.70 -15.64
C SER A 23 -17.82 18.35 -16.32
N MET A 24 -18.10 17.33 -15.51
CA MET A 24 -18.44 15.98 -15.95
C MET A 24 -19.90 15.59 -15.68
N ALA A 25 -20.66 16.46 -15.00
CA ALA A 25 -22.00 16.13 -14.50
C ALA A 25 -22.93 15.59 -15.62
N ASP A 26 -22.88 16.23 -16.81
CA ASP A 26 -23.75 15.91 -17.94
C ASP A 26 -23.13 14.93 -18.95
N GLN A 27 -21.93 14.40 -18.64
CA GLN A 27 -21.18 13.54 -19.56
C GLN A 27 -21.20 12.06 -19.17
N TYR A 28 -21.71 11.73 -17.99
CA TYR A 28 -21.77 10.35 -17.55
C TYR A 28 -22.98 9.60 -18.12
N VAL A 29 -22.74 8.36 -18.55
CA VAL A 29 -23.73 7.43 -19.06
C VAL A 29 -23.66 6.11 -18.29
N GLU A 30 -24.71 5.27 -18.39
CA GLU A 30 -24.75 3.96 -17.71
C GLU A 30 -23.77 2.95 -18.30
N ALA A 31 -23.51 3.02 -19.61
CA ALA A 31 -22.56 2.16 -20.31
C ALA A 31 -21.84 2.93 -21.40
N GLY A 32 -20.58 2.61 -21.69
CA GLY A 32 -19.73 3.27 -22.66
C GLY A 32 -18.26 3.08 -22.39
N VAL A 33 -17.43 4.07 -22.71
CA VAL A 33 -15.99 4.04 -22.44
C VAL A 33 -15.72 4.30 -20.94
N PRO A 34 -14.94 3.46 -20.26
CA PRO A 34 -14.56 3.66 -18.87
C PRO A 34 -13.90 5.02 -18.62
N PHE A 35 -14.33 5.71 -17.57
CA PHE A 35 -13.82 7.02 -17.19
C PHE A 35 -13.25 7.00 -15.77
N LEU A 36 -11.94 7.05 -15.68
CA LEU A 36 -11.20 6.97 -14.41
C LEU A 36 -11.09 8.34 -13.73
N ARG A 37 -11.24 8.33 -12.42
CA ARG A 37 -11.07 9.49 -11.55
C ARG A 37 -10.07 9.16 -10.43
N SER A 38 -9.65 10.13 -9.64
CA SER A 38 -8.69 9.94 -8.55
C SER A 38 -9.07 8.78 -7.61
N LEU A 39 -10.36 8.59 -7.33
CA LEU A 39 -10.85 7.50 -6.48
C LEU A 39 -10.72 6.09 -7.10
N ASN A 40 -10.56 6.01 -8.43
CA ASN A 40 -10.33 4.75 -9.12
C ASN A 40 -8.84 4.34 -9.13
N ILE A 41 -7.93 5.22 -8.71
CA ILE A 41 -6.50 4.94 -8.66
C ILE A 41 -6.12 4.59 -7.22
N HIS A 42 -5.75 3.33 -7.01
CA HIS A 42 -5.14 2.84 -5.79
C HIS A 42 -3.65 2.55 -6.03
N PRO A 43 -2.81 2.46 -4.98
CA PRO A 43 -1.44 2.05 -5.17
C PRO A 43 -1.37 0.73 -5.95
N PHE A 44 -0.70 0.77 -7.11
CA PHE A 44 -0.44 -0.34 -8.03
C PHE A 44 -1.65 -0.99 -8.73
N ARG A 45 -2.89 -0.63 -8.40
CA ARG A 45 -4.09 -1.25 -8.96
C ARG A 45 -5.21 -0.24 -9.23
N LEU A 46 -6.09 -0.58 -10.17
CA LEU A 46 -7.36 0.13 -10.36
C LEU A 46 -8.39 -0.34 -9.32
N ASN A 47 -9.22 0.61 -8.90
CA ASN A 47 -10.44 0.35 -8.16
C ASN A 47 -11.64 0.58 -9.09
N TYR A 48 -12.36 -0.48 -9.41
CA TYR A 48 -13.52 -0.42 -10.29
C TYR A 48 -14.83 -0.05 -9.57
N ASN A 49 -14.79 0.13 -8.24
CA ASN A 49 -15.96 0.61 -7.51
C ASN A 49 -16.32 2.01 -7.96
N ASP A 50 -17.62 2.25 -8.22
CA ASP A 50 -18.14 3.52 -8.73
C ASP A 50 -17.42 4.00 -10.00
N LEU A 51 -17.05 3.04 -10.88
CA LEU A 51 -16.53 3.36 -12.20
C LEU A 51 -17.62 4.09 -13.01
N LYS A 52 -17.25 5.21 -13.62
CA LYS A 52 -18.14 5.97 -14.53
C LYS A 52 -17.82 5.63 -15.96
N TYR A 53 -18.78 5.90 -16.82
CA TYR A 53 -18.66 5.72 -18.26
C TYR A 53 -19.00 7.01 -18.99
N ILE A 54 -18.43 7.19 -20.17
CA ILE A 54 -18.70 8.33 -21.07
C ILE A 54 -19.04 7.83 -22.48
N PRO A 55 -19.79 8.61 -23.28
CA PRO A 55 -20.05 8.28 -24.67
C PRO A 55 -18.77 8.24 -25.51
N GLU A 56 -18.71 7.40 -26.54
CA GLU A 56 -17.57 7.34 -27.48
C GLU A 56 -17.31 8.69 -28.16
N SER A 57 -18.35 9.43 -28.50
CA SER A 57 -18.23 10.76 -29.10
C SER A 57 -17.49 11.75 -28.20
N PHE A 58 -17.76 11.70 -26.89
CA PHE A 58 -17.05 12.54 -25.93
C PHE A 58 -15.63 12.03 -25.70
N HIS A 59 -15.42 10.71 -25.62
CA HIS A 59 -14.09 10.10 -25.56
C HIS A 59 -13.22 10.54 -26.74
N ASP A 60 -13.78 10.62 -27.95
CA ASP A 60 -13.04 11.08 -29.13
C ASP A 60 -12.80 12.59 -29.16
N ALA A 61 -13.69 13.37 -28.55
CA ALA A 61 -13.49 14.81 -28.42
C ALA A 61 -12.33 15.17 -27.46
N ILE A 62 -12.17 14.40 -26.36
CA ILE A 62 -11.14 14.64 -25.33
C ILE A 62 -9.89 13.76 -25.52
N LYS A 63 -9.30 13.77 -26.71
CA LYS A 63 -8.17 12.89 -27.11
C LYS A 63 -6.96 12.92 -26.20
N LYS A 64 -6.66 14.09 -25.57
CA LYS A 64 -5.47 14.29 -24.72
C LYS A 64 -5.51 13.48 -23.43
N SER A 65 -6.69 13.13 -22.95
CA SER A 65 -6.90 12.42 -21.70
C SER A 65 -7.16 10.92 -21.90
N LYS A 66 -7.02 10.42 -23.13
CA LYS A 66 -7.11 8.99 -23.42
C LYS A 66 -5.98 8.22 -22.73
N LEU A 67 -6.36 7.17 -22.02
CA LEU A 67 -5.45 6.21 -21.39
C LEU A 67 -5.27 4.99 -22.29
N ARG A 68 -4.08 4.42 -22.28
CA ARG A 68 -3.74 3.17 -22.99
C ARG A 68 -3.10 2.18 -22.01
N PRO A 69 -3.18 0.89 -22.29
CA PRO A 69 -2.38 -0.10 -21.55
C PRO A 69 -0.92 0.30 -21.45
N GLY A 70 -0.37 0.20 -20.24
CA GLY A 70 1.02 0.60 -19.94
C GLY A 70 1.20 2.08 -19.57
N ASP A 71 0.22 2.95 -19.77
CA ASP A 71 0.26 4.31 -19.21
C ASP A 71 0.25 4.25 -17.67
N VAL A 72 0.90 5.20 -17.02
CA VAL A 72 0.87 5.35 -15.57
C VAL A 72 -0.06 6.50 -15.22
N ALA A 73 -1.15 6.17 -14.54
CA ALA A 73 -2.11 7.13 -14.01
C ALA A 73 -1.68 7.55 -12.60
N ILE A 74 -1.51 8.86 -12.37
CA ILE A 74 -1.03 9.43 -11.11
C ILE A 74 -2.06 10.42 -10.59
N VAL A 75 -2.50 10.26 -9.36
CA VAL A 75 -3.50 11.13 -8.72
C VAL A 75 -2.93 12.53 -8.52
N ARG A 76 -3.74 13.56 -8.88
CA ARG A 76 -3.41 14.97 -8.70
C ARG A 76 -3.92 15.56 -7.41
N THR A 77 -5.14 15.24 -7.02
CA THR A 77 -5.87 15.81 -5.88
C THR A 77 -6.39 14.71 -4.96
N GLY A 78 -6.65 15.05 -3.71
CA GLY A 78 -7.01 14.10 -2.67
C GLY A 78 -5.78 13.35 -2.13
N TYR A 79 -5.19 12.47 -2.93
CA TYR A 79 -3.98 11.73 -2.56
C TYR A 79 -2.90 11.84 -3.64
N PRO A 80 -2.31 13.04 -3.81
CA PRO A 80 -1.36 13.29 -4.87
C PRO A 80 -0.19 12.31 -4.86
N GLY A 81 0.18 11.82 -6.04
CA GLY A 81 1.29 10.88 -6.19
C GLY A 81 0.90 9.40 -6.07
N THR A 82 -0.34 9.05 -5.67
CA THR A 82 -0.79 7.67 -5.79
C THR A 82 -0.82 7.26 -7.26
N ALA A 83 -0.23 6.12 -7.60
CA ALA A 83 -0.05 5.73 -8.99
C ALA A 83 -0.39 4.26 -9.25
N CYS A 84 -0.92 3.98 -10.44
CA CYS A 84 -1.06 2.63 -10.98
C CYS A 84 -0.76 2.60 -12.47
N VAL A 85 -0.43 1.41 -12.98
CA VAL A 85 -0.28 1.15 -14.42
C VAL A 85 -1.63 0.74 -14.96
N ILE A 86 -2.02 1.30 -16.11
CA ILE A 86 -3.24 0.91 -16.82
C ILE A 86 -3.04 -0.51 -17.35
N PRO A 87 -3.90 -1.47 -16.97
CA PRO A 87 -3.72 -2.87 -17.31
C PRO A 87 -4.13 -3.17 -18.76
N ALA A 88 -3.67 -4.32 -19.26
CA ALA A 88 -3.89 -4.72 -20.65
C ALA A 88 -5.35 -5.08 -20.99
N ASP A 89 -6.13 -5.45 -19.98
CA ASP A 89 -7.56 -5.77 -20.10
C ASP A 89 -8.47 -4.53 -20.09
N LEU A 90 -7.89 -3.34 -20.00
CA LEU A 90 -8.59 -2.06 -20.17
C LEU A 90 -8.02 -1.34 -21.41
N PRO A 91 -8.42 -1.76 -22.64
CA PRO A 91 -7.80 -1.29 -23.87
C PRO A 91 -8.05 0.18 -24.19
N ASP A 92 -9.24 0.68 -23.83
CA ASP A 92 -9.64 2.06 -24.01
C ASP A 92 -10.27 2.61 -22.74
N ALA A 93 -9.78 3.75 -22.30
CA ALA A 93 -10.32 4.50 -21.17
C ALA A 93 -10.00 5.99 -21.31
N ASN A 94 -10.67 6.79 -20.52
CA ASN A 94 -10.38 8.21 -20.40
C ASN A 94 -10.35 8.60 -18.92
N CYS A 95 -9.92 9.81 -18.58
CA CYS A 95 -9.83 10.20 -17.19
C CYS A 95 -9.97 11.71 -16.96
N SER A 96 -10.29 12.06 -15.72
CA SER A 96 -10.18 13.42 -15.19
C SER A 96 -9.28 13.44 -13.96
N ASP A 97 -8.69 14.60 -13.72
CA ASP A 97 -7.91 14.92 -12.51
C ASP A 97 -6.75 13.95 -12.19
N LEU A 98 -6.16 13.37 -13.23
CA LEU A 98 -4.97 12.52 -13.16
C LEU A 98 -3.85 13.13 -13.99
N VAL A 99 -2.60 12.95 -13.58
CA VAL A 99 -1.44 13.04 -14.48
C VAL A 99 -1.31 11.71 -15.20
N ILE A 100 -1.23 11.77 -16.52
CA ILE A 100 -1.00 10.62 -17.40
C ILE A 100 0.46 10.65 -17.82
N LEU A 101 1.18 9.60 -17.53
CA LEU A 101 2.55 9.40 -17.96
C LEU A 101 2.61 8.19 -18.89
N ARG A 102 2.98 8.40 -20.14
CA ARG A 102 3.30 7.34 -21.09
C ARG A 102 4.80 7.10 -21.09
N PRO A 103 5.26 5.94 -20.59
CA PRO A 103 6.68 5.65 -20.52
C PRO A 103 7.32 5.54 -21.90
N GLY A 104 8.52 6.09 -22.03
CA GLY A 104 9.39 5.79 -23.16
C GLY A 104 10.06 4.40 -23.01
N PRO A 105 10.84 3.96 -24.01
CA PRO A 105 11.41 2.61 -24.05
C PRO A 105 12.35 2.29 -22.88
N ASP A 106 13.01 3.31 -22.34
CA ASP A 106 13.96 3.19 -21.22
C ASP A 106 13.29 3.12 -19.85
N LEU A 107 11.99 3.39 -19.75
CA LEU A 107 11.26 3.49 -18.48
C LEU A 107 10.27 2.32 -18.31
N ASN A 108 10.46 1.53 -17.25
CA ASN A 108 9.48 0.52 -16.88
C ASN A 108 8.27 1.18 -16.18
N PRO A 109 7.03 1.02 -16.67
CA PRO A 109 5.84 1.63 -16.06
C PRO A 109 5.61 1.18 -14.63
N HIS A 110 5.84 -0.09 -14.31
CA HIS A 110 5.67 -0.59 -12.93
C HIS A 110 6.75 -0.08 -11.98
N TYR A 111 7.97 0.15 -12.49
CA TYR A 111 9.02 0.79 -11.72
C TYR A 111 8.64 2.22 -11.33
N ILE A 112 8.18 3.03 -12.29
CA ILE A 112 7.83 4.43 -11.98
C ILE A 112 6.59 4.50 -11.08
N ALA A 113 5.61 3.61 -11.23
CA ALA A 113 4.50 3.48 -10.29
C ALA A 113 5.00 3.13 -8.87
N ALA A 114 5.98 2.23 -8.75
CA ALA A 114 6.61 1.90 -7.46
C ALA A 114 7.35 3.10 -6.85
N VAL A 115 8.05 3.90 -7.68
CA VAL A 115 8.69 5.14 -7.21
C VAL A 115 7.65 6.11 -6.64
N PHE A 116 6.58 6.40 -7.35
CA PHE A 116 5.53 7.33 -6.89
C PHE A 116 4.84 6.84 -5.61
N ASN A 117 4.58 5.56 -5.48
CA ASN A 117 3.93 4.99 -4.29
C ASN A 117 4.89 4.80 -3.10
N SER A 118 6.21 4.94 -3.30
CA SER A 118 7.21 4.87 -2.23
C SER A 118 7.18 6.10 -1.32
N SER A 119 7.76 5.99 -0.12
CA SER A 119 7.94 7.13 0.79
C SER A 119 8.77 8.26 0.15
N PHE A 120 9.79 7.89 -0.64
CA PHE A 120 10.59 8.84 -1.41
C PHE A 120 9.73 9.60 -2.43
N GLY A 121 8.97 8.88 -3.27
CA GLY A 121 8.11 9.50 -4.28
C GLY A 121 7.01 10.36 -3.65
N GLN A 122 6.42 9.91 -2.55
CA GLN A 122 5.42 10.69 -1.82
C GLN A 122 6.01 11.97 -1.21
N SER A 123 7.23 11.93 -0.68
CA SER A 123 7.95 13.11 -0.19
C SER A 123 8.30 14.07 -1.34
N LEU A 124 8.71 13.52 -2.49
CA LEU A 124 9.04 14.29 -3.67
C LEU A 124 7.80 15.00 -4.25
N VAL A 125 6.66 14.32 -4.33
CA VAL A 125 5.39 14.92 -4.73
C VAL A 125 4.95 15.96 -3.70
N GLY A 126 4.99 15.65 -2.40
CA GLY A 126 4.59 16.55 -1.32
C GLY A 126 5.37 17.85 -1.28
N GLY A 127 6.68 17.82 -1.56
CA GLY A 127 7.54 19.01 -1.65
C GLY A 127 7.29 19.87 -2.91
N ASN A 128 6.49 19.39 -3.85
CA ASN A 128 6.23 20.02 -5.13
C ASN A 128 4.73 20.26 -5.41
N LEU A 129 3.88 20.26 -4.37
CA LEU A 129 2.46 20.58 -4.50
C LEU A 129 2.24 22.07 -4.71
N VAL A 130 1.23 22.41 -5.51
CA VAL A 130 0.85 23.78 -5.86
C VAL A 130 -0.58 24.05 -5.41
N GLY A 131 -0.83 25.25 -4.87
CA GLY A 131 -2.16 25.71 -4.45
C GLY A 131 -2.25 26.01 -2.95
N ALA A 132 -2.83 27.15 -2.59
CA ALA A 132 -2.94 27.60 -1.21
C ALA A 132 -4.11 26.95 -0.45
N ALA A 133 -5.27 26.81 -1.09
CA ALA A 133 -6.49 26.24 -0.49
C ALA A 133 -6.64 24.75 -0.80
N GLN A 134 -6.32 24.32 -2.02
CA GLN A 134 -6.32 22.92 -2.41
C GLN A 134 -5.00 22.61 -3.12
N GLN A 135 -4.15 21.86 -2.45
CA GLN A 135 -2.86 21.44 -2.99
C GLN A 135 -3.05 20.35 -4.05
N HIS A 136 -2.40 20.51 -5.19
CA HIS A 136 -2.45 19.54 -6.27
C HIS A 136 -1.09 19.34 -6.94
N PHE A 137 -0.88 18.12 -7.43
CA PHE A 137 0.28 17.75 -8.23
C PHE A 137 0.01 18.08 -9.69
N ASN A 138 0.67 19.10 -10.23
CA ASN A 138 0.38 19.55 -11.58
C ASN A 138 1.31 18.92 -12.63
N VAL A 139 0.88 18.94 -13.89
CA VAL A 139 1.59 18.29 -15.00
C VAL A 139 2.95 18.95 -15.30
N THR A 140 3.08 20.26 -15.10
CA THR A 140 4.35 20.98 -15.31
C THR A 140 5.39 20.53 -14.29
N VAL A 141 4.99 20.44 -13.03
CA VAL A 141 5.83 19.90 -11.95
C VAL A 141 6.20 18.45 -12.24
N ALA A 142 5.23 17.61 -12.65
CA ALA A 142 5.49 16.22 -12.99
C ALA A 142 6.56 16.08 -14.09
N LYS A 143 6.50 16.89 -15.14
CA LYS A 143 7.49 16.91 -16.25
C LYS A 143 8.91 17.21 -15.77
N GLU A 144 9.05 18.16 -14.86
CA GLU A 144 10.34 18.65 -14.36
C GLU A 144 10.85 17.85 -13.14
N LEU A 145 10.10 16.85 -12.69
CA LEU A 145 10.44 16.04 -11.54
C LEU A 145 11.78 15.31 -11.79
N LYS A 146 12.76 15.56 -10.91
CA LYS A 146 14.10 14.98 -11.00
C LYS A 146 14.11 13.62 -10.29
N LEU A 147 14.56 12.61 -10.97
CA LEU A 147 14.67 11.24 -10.47
C LEU A 147 16.03 10.65 -10.84
N ARG A 148 16.53 9.74 -10.02
CA ARG A 148 17.63 8.85 -10.40
C ARG A 148 17.06 7.59 -11.02
N LEU A 149 17.36 7.38 -12.29
CA LEU A 149 16.88 6.24 -13.07
C LEU A 149 17.94 5.15 -13.10
N PRO A 150 17.65 3.93 -12.60
CA PRO A 150 18.54 2.78 -12.76
C PRO A 150 18.48 2.21 -14.17
N PRO A 151 19.45 1.36 -14.55
CA PRO A 151 19.37 0.56 -15.77
C PRO A 151 18.08 -0.26 -15.82
N ARG A 152 17.58 -0.52 -17.02
CA ARG A 152 16.31 -1.23 -17.24
C ARG A 152 16.21 -2.54 -16.47
N ALA A 153 17.28 -3.34 -16.43
CA ALA A 153 17.29 -4.61 -15.69
C ALA A 153 17.07 -4.44 -14.18
N GLU A 154 17.52 -3.34 -13.59
CA GLU A 154 17.26 -3.03 -12.18
C GLU A 154 15.83 -2.53 -11.97
N GLN A 155 15.32 -1.69 -12.90
CA GLN A 155 13.91 -1.28 -12.88
C GLN A 155 12.99 -2.51 -12.92
N ASP A 156 13.29 -3.48 -13.79
CA ASP A 156 12.48 -4.71 -13.93
C ASP A 156 12.51 -5.56 -12.66
N LYS A 157 13.66 -5.65 -11.97
CA LYS A 157 13.75 -6.35 -10.68
C LYS A 157 12.90 -5.70 -9.61
N ILE A 158 12.97 -4.35 -9.48
CA ILE A 158 12.18 -3.60 -8.51
C ILE A 158 10.68 -3.75 -8.82
N ALA A 159 10.31 -3.57 -10.08
CA ALA A 159 8.94 -3.72 -10.55
C ALA A 159 8.38 -5.13 -10.30
N ASN A 160 9.17 -6.17 -10.59
CA ASN A 160 8.77 -7.56 -10.37
C ASN A 160 8.56 -7.88 -8.89
N ASN A 161 9.42 -7.41 -7.99
CA ASN A 161 9.27 -7.63 -6.57
C ASN A 161 7.96 -7.00 -6.05
N GLN A 162 7.70 -5.74 -6.44
CA GLN A 162 6.47 -5.06 -6.04
C GLN A 162 5.23 -5.78 -6.59
N ARG A 163 5.25 -6.14 -7.87
CA ARG A 163 4.15 -6.89 -8.50
C ARG A 163 3.88 -8.25 -7.82
N ARG A 164 4.94 -8.94 -7.40
CA ARG A 164 4.80 -10.21 -6.65
C ARG A 164 4.17 -10.00 -5.28
N ILE A 165 4.54 -8.93 -4.56
CA ILE A 165 3.93 -8.57 -3.28
C ILE A 165 2.44 -8.32 -3.48
N ASP A 166 2.07 -7.46 -4.44
CA ASP A 166 0.68 -7.10 -4.71
C ASP A 166 -0.15 -8.32 -5.13
N LEU A 167 0.43 -9.21 -5.94
CA LEU A 167 -0.24 -10.44 -6.37
C LEU A 167 -0.51 -11.38 -5.18
N LEU A 168 0.48 -11.60 -4.31
CA LEU A 168 0.35 -12.46 -3.14
C LEU A 168 -0.70 -11.92 -2.16
N GLU A 169 -0.72 -10.60 -1.91
CA GLU A 169 -1.76 -9.98 -1.08
C GLU A 169 -3.14 -10.09 -1.73
N SER A 170 -3.24 -9.87 -3.05
CA SER A 170 -4.49 -9.99 -3.78
C SER A 170 -5.03 -11.44 -3.79
N MET A 171 -4.14 -12.42 -3.90
CA MET A 171 -4.54 -13.84 -3.81
C MET A 171 -5.09 -14.17 -2.41
N ALA A 172 -4.43 -13.71 -1.35
CA ALA A 172 -4.90 -13.91 0.02
C ALA A 172 -6.27 -13.21 0.25
N GLU A 173 -6.44 -11.98 -0.27
CA GLU A 173 -7.72 -11.26 -0.24
C GLU A 173 -8.81 -12.03 -0.98
N GLU A 174 -8.54 -12.52 -2.19
CA GLU A 174 -9.54 -13.19 -3.01
C GLU A 174 -9.98 -14.52 -2.42
N ILE A 175 -9.06 -15.32 -1.86
CA ILE A 175 -9.40 -16.56 -1.13
C ILE A 175 -10.30 -16.25 0.06
N TYR A 176 -9.95 -15.22 0.85
CA TYR A 176 -10.79 -14.78 1.96
C TYR A 176 -12.20 -14.39 1.48
N ARG A 177 -12.28 -13.58 0.40
CA ARG A 177 -13.56 -13.13 -0.15
C ARG A 177 -14.40 -14.26 -0.70
N GLU A 178 -13.80 -15.21 -1.43
CA GLU A 178 -14.51 -16.40 -1.93
C GLU A 178 -15.14 -17.17 -0.78
N TRP A 179 -14.39 -17.44 0.28
CA TRP A 179 -14.87 -18.31 1.34
C TRP A 179 -15.85 -17.63 2.30
N PHE A 180 -15.58 -16.37 2.69
CA PHE A 180 -16.25 -15.71 3.81
C PHE A 180 -17.14 -14.52 3.44
N VAL A 181 -17.00 -14.01 2.23
CA VAL A 181 -17.86 -12.93 1.71
C VAL A 181 -18.86 -13.50 0.71
N ARG A 182 -18.38 -14.30 -0.27
CA ARG A 182 -19.23 -14.95 -1.28
C ARG A 182 -19.78 -16.30 -0.82
N MET A 183 -19.41 -16.77 0.39
CA MET A 183 -19.83 -18.03 1.01
C MET A 183 -19.51 -19.29 0.19
N ARG A 184 -18.43 -19.25 -0.60
CA ARG A 184 -17.96 -20.38 -1.41
C ARG A 184 -16.78 -21.11 -0.75
N PHE A 185 -16.95 -21.47 0.52
CA PHE A 185 -15.97 -22.24 1.28
C PHE A 185 -16.02 -23.73 0.96
N PRO A 186 -14.96 -24.48 1.20
CA PRO A 186 -14.97 -25.94 0.96
C PRO A 186 -16.04 -26.67 1.78
N GLY A 187 -16.98 -27.31 1.09
CA GLY A 187 -18.14 -27.98 1.68
C GLY A 187 -19.39 -27.10 1.75
N CYS A 188 -19.38 -25.91 1.13
CA CYS A 188 -20.54 -25.01 1.11
C CYS A 188 -21.76 -25.62 0.39
N GLU A 189 -21.55 -26.57 -0.53
CA GLU A 189 -22.62 -27.26 -1.27
C GLU A 189 -23.55 -28.07 -0.35
N ALA A 190 -23.00 -28.59 0.78
CA ALA A 190 -23.75 -29.36 1.78
C ALA A 190 -24.17 -28.49 2.98
N ALA A 191 -23.82 -27.19 2.99
CA ALA A 191 -24.12 -26.30 4.10
C ALA A 191 -25.58 -25.83 4.06
N THR A 192 -26.27 -25.92 5.16
CA THR A 192 -27.55 -25.26 5.38
C THR A 192 -27.33 -23.83 5.86
N PHE A 193 -28.21 -22.94 5.44
CA PHE A 193 -28.14 -21.52 5.78
C PHE A 193 -29.37 -21.10 6.57
N SER A 194 -29.15 -20.43 7.70
CA SER A 194 -30.20 -19.78 8.46
C SER A 194 -29.95 -18.28 8.47
N LYS A 195 -30.92 -17.49 7.96
CA LYS A 195 -30.80 -16.01 7.83
C LYS A 195 -29.52 -15.55 7.11
N GLY A 196 -29.09 -16.29 6.11
CA GLY A 196 -27.88 -15.97 5.32
C GLY A 196 -26.55 -16.34 5.98
N ILE A 197 -26.59 -16.99 7.14
CA ILE A 197 -25.41 -17.48 7.87
C ILE A 197 -25.40 -19.00 7.81
N PRO A 198 -24.27 -19.66 7.46
CA PRO A 198 -24.16 -21.11 7.49
C PRO A 198 -24.37 -21.67 8.90
N GLU A 199 -25.05 -22.80 9.02
CA GLU A 199 -25.19 -23.50 10.30
C GLU A 199 -23.82 -23.83 10.90
N GLY A 200 -23.71 -23.70 12.22
CA GLY A 200 -22.45 -23.88 12.95
C GLY A 200 -21.52 -22.66 12.96
N TRP A 201 -21.89 -21.57 12.28
CA TRP A 201 -21.21 -20.29 12.46
C TRP A 201 -21.88 -19.49 13.57
N GLU A 202 -21.07 -18.75 14.34
CA GLU A 202 -21.57 -18.00 15.49
C GLU A 202 -21.61 -16.50 15.20
N VAL A 203 -22.67 -15.82 15.67
CA VAL A 203 -22.71 -14.35 15.73
C VAL A 203 -22.38 -13.96 17.15
N VAL A 204 -21.21 -13.36 17.34
CA VAL A 204 -20.68 -13.08 18.68
C VAL A 204 -19.86 -11.80 18.71
N PRO A 205 -19.78 -11.12 19.86
CA PRO A 205 -18.86 -9.99 20.00
C PRO A 205 -17.41 -10.40 19.70
N LEU A 206 -16.71 -9.59 18.90
CA LEU A 206 -15.31 -9.83 18.53
C LEU A 206 -14.41 -10.04 19.76
N GLY A 207 -14.73 -9.40 20.88
CA GLY A 207 -14.02 -9.53 22.16
C GLY A 207 -14.02 -10.95 22.76
N ARG A 208 -14.90 -11.87 22.30
CA ARG A 208 -14.79 -13.30 22.65
C ARG A 208 -13.55 -13.96 22.05
N HIS A 209 -13.09 -13.44 20.91
CA HIS A 209 -12.03 -14.03 20.08
C HIS A 209 -10.70 -13.30 20.16
N CYS A 210 -10.70 -12.04 20.54
CA CYS A 210 -9.46 -11.27 20.76
C CYS A 210 -9.63 -10.27 21.89
N HIS A 211 -8.52 -9.75 22.42
CA HIS A 211 -8.55 -8.58 23.29
C HIS A 211 -7.72 -7.44 22.68
N VAL A 212 -8.03 -6.22 23.13
CA VAL A 212 -7.40 -5.00 22.65
C VAL A 212 -6.40 -4.50 23.68
N VAL A 213 -5.18 -4.22 23.24
CA VAL A 213 -4.16 -3.51 24.02
C VAL A 213 -4.01 -2.12 23.45
N LYS A 214 -4.16 -1.09 24.30
CA LYS A 214 -4.03 0.33 23.92
C LYS A 214 -2.56 0.73 23.88
N GLY A 215 -2.18 1.52 22.88
CA GLY A 215 -0.82 2.00 22.75
C GLY A 215 -0.45 3.11 23.73
N ARG A 216 0.80 3.56 23.64
CA ARG A 216 1.41 4.53 24.56
C ARG A 216 1.11 5.96 24.15
N SER A 217 0.66 6.77 25.09
CA SER A 217 0.67 8.22 24.97
C SER A 217 2.11 8.73 25.05
N TYR A 218 2.47 9.70 24.23
CA TYR A 218 3.83 10.21 24.10
C TYR A 218 3.84 11.72 23.84
N ALA A 219 4.92 12.38 24.22
CA ALA A 219 5.19 13.76 23.84
C ALA A 219 6.07 13.81 22.57
N SER A 220 6.01 14.91 21.82
CA SER A 220 6.81 15.05 20.59
C SER A 220 8.32 14.94 20.83
N GLU A 221 8.77 15.34 22.01
CA GLU A 221 10.16 15.25 22.48
C GLU A 221 10.64 13.82 22.75
N ASP A 222 9.73 12.87 22.94
CA ASP A 222 10.04 11.45 23.08
C ASP A 222 10.39 10.79 21.73
N LEU A 223 10.04 11.44 20.63
CA LEU A 223 10.40 10.97 19.29
C LEU A 223 11.79 11.48 18.92
N VAL A 224 12.65 10.56 18.55
CA VAL A 224 14.05 10.84 18.21
C VAL A 224 14.37 10.30 16.82
N ASP A 225 15.37 10.91 16.18
CA ASP A 225 15.92 10.42 14.92
C ASP A 225 17.19 9.60 15.19
N ASP A 226 17.06 8.60 16.05
CA ASP A 226 18.13 7.68 16.45
C ASP A 226 17.67 6.23 16.22
N PRO A 227 18.26 5.51 15.24
CA PRO A 227 17.96 4.11 14.99
C PRO A 227 18.26 3.16 16.17
N ALA A 228 19.07 3.59 17.13
CA ALA A 228 19.35 2.82 18.35
C ALA A 228 18.21 2.88 19.38
N ALA A 229 17.32 3.88 19.28
CA ALA A 229 16.14 3.98 20.14
C ALA A 229 15.09 2.91 19.76
N MET A 230 14.05 2.76 20.58
CA MET A 230 13.01 1.75 20.38
C MET A 230 12.17 2.06 19.13
N PRO A 231 11.98 1.14 18.21
CA PRO A 231 11.07 1.31 17.08
C PRO A 231 9.65 1.63 17.57
N PHE A 232 8.97 2.57 16.89
CA PHE A 232 7.68 3.09 17.32
C PHE A 232 6.67 3.11 16.17
N VAL A 233 5.63 2.29 16.32
CA VAL A 233 4.54 2.16 15.33
C VAL A 233 3.51 3.24 15.57
N THR A 234 3.29 4.09 14.58
CA THR A 234 2.35 5.21 14.60
C THR A 234 1.36 5.12 13.41
N LEU A 235 0.48 6.09 13.25
CA LEU A 235 -0.39 6.18 12.06
C LEU A 235 0.40 6.17 10.75
N LYS A 236 1.62 6.69 10.74
CA LYS A 236 2.49 6.69 9.55
C LYS A 236 2.94 5.29 9.14
N SER A 237 2.81 4.31 10.03
CA SER A 237 3.14 2.90 9.77
C SER A 237 2.00 2.14 9.09
N PHE A 238 0.92 2.81 8.69
CA PHE A 238 -0.19 2.20 7.97
C PHE A 238 -0.28 2.71 6.53
N ASN A 239 -0.53 1.81 5.61
CA ASN A 239 -0.96 2.16 4.27
C ASN A 239 -2.42 2.60 4.29
N ARG A 240 -2.79 3.48 3.39
CA ARG A 240 -4.19 3.78 3.11
C ARG A 240 -4.88 2.52 2.60
N GLY A 241 -6.04 2.21 3.19
CA GLY A 241 -6.71 0.93 2.91
C GLY A 241 -6.17 -0.27 3.70
N GLY A 242 -5.13 -0.09 4.53
CA GLY A 242 -4.59 -1.09 5.45
C GLY A 242 -3.28 -1.73 4.98
N GLY A 243 -2.69 -2.56 5.84
CA GLY A 243 -1.35 -3.11 5.69
C GLY A 243 -0.25 -2.21 6.22
N TYR A 244 0.92 -2.78 6.46
CA TYR A 244 2.03 -2.10 7.10
C TYR A 244 2.84 -1.25 6.11
N ARG A 245 3.17 -0.01 6.51
CA ARG A 245 4.02 0.92 5.78
C ARG A 245 5.35 1.10 6.51
N ALA A 246 6.38 0.43 6.04
CA ALA A 246 7.69 0.42 6.69
C ALA A 246 8.36 1.81 6.79
N GLY A 247 8.20 2.67 5.76
CA GLY A 247 8.75 4.03 5.76
C GLY A 247 8.10 5.00 6.76
N GLY A 248 7.08 4.54 7.51
CA GLY A 248 6.41 5.35 8.54
C GLY A 248 6.88 5.06 9.96
N LEU A 249 7.81 4.12 10.15
CA LEU A 249 8.35 3.78 11.45
C LEU A 249 9.10 4.98 12.06
N LYS A 250 8.89 5.22 13.35
CA LYS A 250 9.56 6.23 14.15
C LYS A 250 10.42 5.58 15.23
N HIS A 251 11.19 6.37 15.98
CA HIS A 251 11.97 5.89 17.11
C HIS A 251 11.58 6.66 18.38
N TYR A 252 11.52 5.94 19.48
CA TYR A 252 10.97 6.38 20.76
C TYR A 252 11.94 6.11 21.90
N LYS A 253 12.14 7.11 22.77
CA LYS A 253 13.05 7.02 23.93
C LYS A 253 12.33 7.02 25.27
N GLY A 254 11.01 7.17 25.28
CA GLY A 254 10.22 7.24 26.52
C GLY A 254 9.96 5.85 27.14
N GLU A 255 9.32 5.85 28.30
CA GLU A 255 8.92 4.63 28.99
C GLU A 255 7.68 3.99 28.36
N PHE A 256 7.58 2.68 28.43
CA PHE A 256 6.44 1.90 27.95
C PHE A 256 6.21 0.65 28.79
N LYS A 257 5.00 0.09 28.71
CA LYS A 257 4.66 -1.17 29.34
C LYS A 257 4.94 -2.34 28.40
N SER A 258 5.30 -3.50 28.93
CA SER A 258 5.59 -4.71 28.14
C SER A 258 4.42 -5.13 27.23
N GLU A 259 3.17 -4.90 27.66
CA GLU A 259 1.97 -5.18 26.85
C GLU A 259 1.85 -4.34 25.59
N GLN A 260 2.48 -3.14 25.56
CA GLN A 260 2.51 -2.22 24.41
C GLN A 260 3.57 -2.59 23.38
N LEU A 261 4.39 -3.60 23.70
CA LEU A 261 5.40 -4.13 22.78
C LEU A 261 4.74 -5.05 21.76
N VAL A 262 5.08 -4.86 20.50
CA VAL A 262 4.66 -5.70 19.37
C VAL A 262 5.85 -6.31 18.67
N LYS A 263 5.64 -7.53 18.15
CA LYS A 263 6.63 -8.32 17.42
C LYS A 263 6.09 -8.71 16.05
N GLN A 264 6.95 -9.31 15.25
CA GLN A 264 6.56 -9.84 13.95
C GLN A 264 5.30 -10.73 14.05
N GLY A 265 4.37 -10.49 13.15
CA GLY A 265 3.09 -11.21 13.07
C GLY A 265 1.98 -10.63 13.94
N ASP A 266 2.28 -9.75 14.91
CA ASP A 266 1.25 -9.08 15.71
C ASP A 266 0.32 -8.24 14.84
N ILE A 267 -0.96 -8.27 15.16
CA ILE A 267 -1.99 -7.52 14.45
C ILE A 267 -2.20 -6.19 15.17
N VAL A 268 -2.00 -5.12 14.43
CA VAL A 268 -2.22 -3.74 14.90
C VAL A 268 -3.31 -3.06 14.07
N MET A 269 -4.02 -2.11 14.66
CA MET A 269 -5.06 -1.33 14.00
C MET A 269 -4.93 0.14 14.37
N ALA A 270 -5.08 1.00 13.38
CA ALA A 270 -5.14 2.44 13.59
C ALA A 270 -6.49 2.85 14.19
N VAL A 271 -6.48 3.65 15.25
CA VAL A 271 -7.70 4.15 15.90
C VAL A 271 -7.85 5.67 15.79
N THR A 272 -7.00 6.29 14.98
CA THR A 272 -7.03 7.73 14.71
C THR A 272 -6.89 7.97 13.20
N ASP A 273 -7.45 9.07 12.72
CA ASP A 273 -7.19 9.58 11.36
C ASP A 273 -6.99 11.09 11.40
N MET A 274 -6.00 11.57 10.68
CA MET A 274 -5.67 13.00 10.55
C MET A 274 -6.52 13.69 9.48
N THR A 275 -7.36 12.93 8.76
CA THR A 275 -8.22 13.42 7.68
C THR A 275 -9.66 12.99 7.89
N GLN A 276 -10.61 13.78 7.39
CA GLN A 276 -12.03 13.44 7.44
C GLN A 276 -12.42 12.29 6.48
N ASP A 277 -11.52 11.90 5.58
CA ASP A 277 -11.77 10.82 4.62
C ASP A 277 -11.74 9.42 5.23
N ARG A 278 -11.32 9.28 6.51
CA ARG A 278 -11.31 8.01 7.25
C ARG A 278 -10.59 6.89 6.52
N VAL A 279 -9.40 7.18 5.97
CA VAL A 279 -8.66 6.25 5.11
C VAL A 279 -7.75 5.30 5.87
N VAL A 280 -7.39 5.66 7.11
CA VAL A 280 -6.47 4.91 7.97
C VAL A 280 -7.17 4.36 9.20
N VAL A 281 -8.11 5.10 9.80
CA VAL A 281 -8.83 4.65 10.99
C VAL A 281 -9.59 3.33 10.73
N GLY A 282 -9.51 2.39 11.67
CA GLY A 282 -10.08 1.06 11.56
C GLY A 282 -9.29 0.09 10.67
N ARG A 283 -8.20 0.54 10.04
CA ARG A 283 -7.39 -0.31 9.16
C ARG A 283 -6.39 -1.13 9.96
N ALA A 284 -6.33 -2.42 9.64
CA ALA A 284 -5.41 -3.36 10.25
C ALA A 284 -4.10 -3.51 9.44
N ALA A 285 -3.03 -3.82 10.17
CA ALA A 285 -1.75 -4.18 9.60
C ALA A 285 -1.11 -5.31 10.41
N ARG A 286 -0.28 -6.13 9.79
CA ARG A 286 0.63 -7.07 10.48
C ARG A 286 1.98 -6.41 10.65
N VAL A 287 2.53 -6.51 11.85
CA VAL A 287 3.86 -5.99 12.16
C VAL A 287 4.91 -6.86 11.47
N PRO A 288 5.77 -6.29 10.62
CA PRO A 288 6.86 -7.04 10.00
C PRO A 288 7.97 -7.33 10.99
N ASP A 289 9.00 -8.06 10.56
CA ASP A 289 10.23 -8.20 11.35
C ASP A 289 10.91 -6.84 11.52
N LEU A 290 10.93 -6.35 12.75
CA LEU A 290 11.56 -5.10 13.20
C LEU A 290 12.80 -5.37 14.07
N GLY A 291 13.31 -6.61 14.06
CA GLY A 291 14.42 -7.08 14.89
C GLY A 291 13.95 -7.61 16.25
N GLU A 292 14.89 -8.11 17.02
CA GLU A 292 14.63 -8.83 18.29
C GLU A 292 13.89 -7.98 19.34
N ARG A 293 14.14 -6.68 19.35
CA ARG A 293 13.50 -5.74 20.31
C ARG A 293 12.01 -5.53 20.02
N GLY A 294 11.55 -5.80 18.80
CA GLY A 294 10.20 -5.45 18.37
C GLY A 294 9.99 -3.94 18.27
N ALA A 295 8.77 -3.48 18.52
CA ALA A 295 8.39 -2.07 18.50
C ALA A 295 7.34 -1.76 19.55
N VAL A 296 7.23 -0.50 19.96
CA VAL A 296 6.15 0.00 20.82
C VAL A 296 5.08 0.65 19.97
N ILE A 297 3.80 0.51 20.30
CA ILE A 297 2.69 1.13 19.62
C ILE A 297 2.30 2.47 20.26
N SER A 298 2.04 3.49 19.43
CA SER A 298 1.56 4.81 19.88
C SER A 298 0.09 4.77 20.29
N LEU A 299 -0.36 5.79 21.00
CA LEU A 299 -1.77 5.94 21.41
C LEU A 299 -2.79 5.88 20.25
N ASP A 300 -2.33 6.18 19.03
CA ASP A 300 -3.14 6.14 17.82
C ASP A 300 -3.31 4.73 17.24
N VAL A 301 -2.68 3.74 17.88
CA VAL A 301 -2.61 2.35 17.43
C VAL A 301 -2.98 1.43 18.59
N ILE A 302 -3.75 0.41 18.28
CA ILE A 302 -4.02 -0.70 19.20
C ILE A 302 -3.44 -1.99 18.66
N ARG A 303 -3.15 -2.94 19.57
CA ARG A 303 -2.85 -4.33 19.24
C ARG A 303 -4.07 -5.19 19.49
N LEU A 304 -4.42 -6.04 18.53
CA LEU A 304 -5.45 -7.07 18.69
C LEU A 304 -4.74 -8.41 18.95
N VAL A 305 -4.93 -8.94 20.15
CA VAL A 305 -4.30 -10.21 20.58
C VAL A 305 -5.32 -11.33 20.44
N PRO A 306 -5.10 -12.30 19.53
CA PRO A 306 -5.99 -13.43 19.32
C PRO A 306 -6.10 -14.30 20.59
N LYS A 307 -7.31 -14.83 20.90
CA LYS A 307 -7.56 -15.76 22.00
C LYS A 307 -8.04 -17.11 21.49
N LYS A 308 -9.21 -17.12 20.84
CA LYS A 308 -9.91 -18.33 20.36
C LYS A 308 -10.03 -18.36 18.83
N VAL A 309 -9.45 -17.40 18.15
CA VAL A 309 -9.45 -17.25 16.69
C VAL A 309 -8.06 -17.56 16.15
N ASP A 310 -7.99 -18.07 14.93
CA ASP A 310 -6.72 -18.19 14.23
C ASP A 310 -6.15 -16.79 13.92
N PRO A 311 -4.87 -16.51 14.21
CA PRO A 311 -4.29 -15.17 14.01
C PRO A 311 -4.33 -14.69 12.56
N THR A 312 -4.06 -15.58 11.61
CA THR A 312 -4.06 -15.25 10.19
C THR A 312 -5.47 -15.00 9.70
N TYR A 313 -6.44 -15.86 10.08
CA TYR A 313 -7.85 -15.61 9.81
C TYR A 313 -8.30 -14.25 10.38
N LEU A 314 -7.94 -13.94 11.64
CA LEU A 314 -8.31 -12.65 12.25
C LEU A 314 -7.76 -11.48 11.43
N TYR A 315 -6.51 -11.56 10.99
CA TYR A 315 -5.92 -10.53 10.13
C TYR A 315 -6.67 -10.38 8.81
N LEU A 316 -6.96 -11.49 8.12
CA LEU A 316 -7.72 -11.48 6.87
C LEU A 316 -9.13 -10.89 7.07
N PHE A 317 -9.81 -11.27 8.15
CA PHE A 317 -11.11 -10.72 8.53
C PHE A 317 -11.04 -9.20 8.69
N LEU A 318 -10.14 -8.69 9.53
CA LEU A 318 -9.99 -7.26 9.79
C LEU A 318 -9.62 -6.46 8.53
N ARG A 319 -8.94 -7.09 7.59
CA ARG A 319 -8.44 -6.48 6.37
C ARG A 319 -9.49 -6.48 5.24
N PHE A 320 -10.21 -7.60 5.03
CA PHE A 320 -10.93 -7.89 3.79
C PHE A 320 -12.44 -8.14 3.94
N SER A 321 -12.97 -8.26 5.18
CA SER A 321 -14.40 -8.52 5.41
C SER A 321 -15.32 -7.31 5.23
N GLY A 322 -14.79 -6.11 5.11
CA GLY A 322 -15.57 -4.87 5.24
C GLY A 322 -15.67 -4.35 6.68
N PHE A 323 -15.16 -5.08 7.68
CA PHE A 323 -15.15 -4.65 9.08
C PHE A 323 -14.51 -3.26 9.26
N ALA A 324 -13.39 -3.01 8.60
CA ALA A 324 -12.73 -1.71 8.63
C ALA A 324 -13.61 -0.57 8.10
N ASN A 325 -14.44 -0.83 7.10
CA ASN A 325 -15.39 0.15 6.57
C ASN A 325 -16.57 0.39 7.52
N HIS A 326 -16.98 -0.63 8.25
CA HIS A 326 -18.01 -0.51 9.27
C HIS A 326 -17.50 0.26 10.49
N ILE A 327 -16.37 -0.15 11.06
CA ILE A 327 -15.89 0.40 12.33
C ILE A 327 -15.41 1.86 12.20
N LYS A 328 -14.91 2.29 11.04
CA LYS A 328 -14.50 3.67 10.81
C LYS A 328 -15.63 4.68 10.97
N GLU A 329 -16.89 4.27 10.78
CA GLU A 329 -18.05 5.16 10.90
C GLU A 329 -18.32 5.59 12.37
N PHE A 330 -17.76 4.85 13.33
CA PHE A 330 -17.79 5.20 14.75
C PHE A 330 -16.69 6.17 15.18
N ALA A 331 -15.78 6.54 14.25
CA ALA A 331 -14.73 7.53 14.52
C ALA A 331 -15.32 8.94 14.50
N ASN A 332 -15.04 9.73 15.53
CA ASN A 332 -15.56 11.08 15.73
C ASN A 332 -14.43 12.07 16.04
N GLY A 333 -14.61 13.32 15.65
CA GLY A 333 -13.68 14.42 15.89
C GLY A 333 -13.77 15.49 14.82
N ALA A 334 -13.51 16.74 15.15
CA ALA A 334 -13.61 17.87 14.23
C ALA A 334 -12.38 17.98 13.30
N ASN A 335 -11.17 17.89 13.88
CA ASN A 335 -9.90 18.00 13.13
C ASN A 335 -9.19 16.66 13.00
N VAL A 336 -9.20 15.88 14.08
CA VAL A 336 -8.62 14.54 14.15
C VAL A 336 -9.72 13.59 14.56
N LEU A 337 -9.92 12.54 13.77
CA LEU A 337 -10.90 11.52 14.06
C LEU A 337 -10.32 10.49 15.03
N HIS A 338 -11.08 10.16 16.07
CA HIS A 338 -10.71 9.13 17.05
C HIS A 338 -11.79 8.05 17.11
N LEU A 339 -11.40 6.82 16.97
CA LEU A 339 -12.20 5.63 17.21
C LEU A 339 -11.92 5.15 18.63
N LYS A 340 -12.95 5.08 19.47
CA LYS A 340 -12.80 4.53 20.83
C LYS A 340 -12.42 3.04 20.75
N PRO A 341 -11.26 2.60 21.27
CA PRO A 341 -10.81 1.22 21.18
C PRO A 341 -11.79 0.18 21.72
N ASP A 342 -12.57 0.55 22.74
CA ASP A 342 -13.53 -0.35 23.41
C ASP A 342 -14.75 -0.68 22.53
N LEU A 343 -15.02 0.09 21.48
CA LEU A 343 -16.06 -0.21 20.49
C LEU A 343 -15.70 -1.38 19.57
N ILE A 344 -14.42 -1.64 19.37
CA ILE A 344 -13.95 -2.68 18.44
C ILE A 344 -14.31 -4.08 18.95
N PRO A 345 -13.98 -4.47 20.18
CA PRO A 345 -14.34 -5.79 20.71
C PRO A 345 -15.85 -5.94 20.98
N ALA A 346 -16.60 -4.84 21.04
CA ALA A 346 -18.04 -4.86 21.24
C ALA A 346 -18.86 -5.16 19.97
N GLN A 347 -18.23 -5.12 18.78
CA GLN A 347 -18.92 -5.39 17.52
C GLN A 347 -19.25 -6.87 17.38
N ASP A 348 -20.50 -7.17 17.05
CA ASP A 348 -20.91 -8.51 16.66
C ASP A 348 -20.34 -8.87 15.28
N VAL A 349 -19.74 -10.04 15.19
CA VAL A 349 -19.12 -10.56 13.98
C VAL A 349 -19.58 -11.99 13.74
N VAL A 350 -19.66 -12.37 12.46
CA VAL A 350 -19.93 -13.74 12.05
C VAL A 350 -18.60 -14.49 12.07
N MET A 351 -18.52 -15.50 12.95
CA MET A 351 -17.30 -16.29 13.17
C MET A 351 -17.48 -17.70 12.64
N PRO A 352 -16.69 -18.13 11.64
CA PRO A 352 -16.76 -19.50 11.13
C PRO A 352 -16.13 -20.50 12.12
N PRO A 353 -16.41 -21.81 11.99
CA PRO A 353 -15.77 -22.85 12.78
C PRO A 353 -14.25 -22.81 12.66
N ARG A 354 -13.56 -23.15 13.76
CA ARG A 354 -12.09 -23.12 13.83
C ARG A 354 -11.42 -23.91 12.71
N ALA A 355 -11.95 -25.08 12.36
CA ALA A 355 -11.41 -25.90 11.27
C ALA A 355 -11.38 -25.17 9.92
N LEU A 356 -12.36 -24.30 9.65
CA LEU A 356 -12.38 -23.52 8.41
C LEU A 356 -11.41 -22.33 8.48
N GLN A 357 -11.24 -21.70 9.66
CA GLN A 357 -10.22 -20.69 9.88
C GLN A 357 -8.82 -21.26 9.65
N ASP A 358 -8.52 -22.44 10.22
CA ASP A 358 -7.22 -23.10 10.06
C ASP A 358 -6.95 -23.45 8.58
N ARG A 359 -7.98 -23.90 7.84
CA ARG A 359 -7.82 -24.22 6.42
C ARG A 359 -7.48 -23.00 5.56
N VAL A 360 -8.15 -21.87 5.74
CA VAL A 360 -7.81 -20.66 4.98
C VAL A 360 -6.43 -20.14 5.38
N SER A 361 -6.08 -20.27 6.64
CA SER A 361 -4.76 -19.84 7.15
C SER A 361 -3.62 -20.65 6.57
N LEU A 362 -3.80 -21.97 6.40
CA LEU A 362 -2.80 -22.82 5.72
C LEU A 362 -2.49 -22.37 4.30
N ILE A 363 -3.47 -21.77 3.61
CA ILE A 363 -3.29 -21.27 2.24
C ILE A 363 -2.74 -19.85 2.23
N ALA A 364 -3.32 -18.96 3.04
CA ALA A 364 -3.02 -17.53 2.99
C ALA A 364 -1.73 -17.15 3.73
N GLU A 365 -1.39 -17.82 4.84
CA GLU A 365 -0.21 -17.50 5.64
C GLU A 365 1.11 -17.56 4.85
N PRO A 366 1.40 -18.60 4.04
CA PRO A 366 2.60 -18.62 3.21
C PRO A 366 2.66 -17.45 2.20
N MET A 367 1.49 -17.02 1.66
CA MET A 367 1.42 -15.90 0.73
C MET A 367 1.77 -14.59 1.43
N LEU A 368 1.19 -14.34 2.61
CA LEU A 368 1.46 -13.15 3.42
C LEU A 368 2.92 -13.11 3.88
N GLN A 369 3.48 -14.22 4.35
CA GLN A 369 4.88 -14.31 4.75
C GLN A 369 5.84 -14.05 3.58
N GLN A 370 5.53 -14.59 2.40
CA GLN A 370 6.33 -14.35 1.21
C GLN A 370 6.28 -12.89 0.78
N ALA A 371 5.11 -12.25 0.83
CA ALA A 371 4.96 -10.82 0.55
C ALA A 371 5.76 -9.97 1.54
N GLU A 372 5.68 -10.25 2.84
CA GLU A 372 6.45 -9.58 3.89
C GLU A 372 7.97 -9.74 3.68
N LYS A 373 8.43 -10.95 3.36
CA LYS A 373 9.85 -11.23 3.09
C LYS A 373 10.37 -10.48 1.86
N LEU A 374 9.58 -10.40 0.79
CA LEU A 374 9.93 -9.62 -0.39
C LEU A 374 10.02 -8.13 -0.08
N ALA A 375 9.05 -7.58 0.69
CA ALA A 375 9.05 -6.19 1.12
C ALA A 375 10.26 -5.87 2.02
N GLN A 376 10.59 -6.74 2.97
CA GLN A 376 11.75 -6.61 3.84
C GLN A 376 13.07 -6.63 3.04
N ASN A 377 13.23 -7.57 2.12
CA ASN A 377 14.42 -7.66 1.28
C ASN A 377 14.59 -6.40 0.40
N SER A 378 13.52 -5.92 -0.20
CA SER A 378 13.55 -4.69 -1.00
C SER A 378 13.96 -3.47 -0.16
N ARG A 379 13.48 -3.37 1.08
CA ARG A 379 13.88 -2.33 2.03
C ARG A 379 15.35 -2.44 2.41
N ARG A 380 15.83 -3.62 2.82
CA ARG A 380 17.24 -3.84 3.20
C ARG A 380 18.20 -3.48 2.06
N LEU A 381 17.87 -3.87 0.83
CA LEU A 381 18.67 -3.52 -0.34
C LEU A 381 18.71 -2.00 -0.57
N SER A 382 17.59 -1.30 -0.36
CA SER A 382 17.54 0.16 -0.45
C SER A 382 18.37 0.83 0.64
N GLU A 383 18.25 0.39 1.88
CA GLU A 383 19.03 0.90 3.02
C GLU A 383 20.54 0.66 2.81
N MET A 384 20.94 -0.54 2.38
CA MET A 384 22.33 -0.85 2.05
C MET A 384 22.88 0.04 0.94
N ARG A 385 22.12 0.24 -0.13
CA ARG A 385 22.48 1.15 -1.22
C ARG A 385 22.70 2.57 -0.67
N ASP A 386 21.74 3.09 0.11
CA ASP A 386 21.77 4.46 0.62
C ASP A 386 22.92 4.68 1.62
N ALA A 387 23.29 3.66 2.37
CA ALA A 387 24.46 3.68 3.27
C ALA A 387 25.80 3.60 2.53
N LEU A 388 25.87 2.84 1.42
CA LEU A 388 27.11 2.64 0.66
C LEU A 388 27.36 3.77 -0.35
N LEU A 389 26.30 4.34 -0.91
CA LEU A 389 26.40 5.31 -2.00
C LEU A 389 27.23 6.56 -1.65
N PRO A 390 27.05 7.24 -0.49
CA PRO A 390 27.88 8.37 -0.10
C PRO A 390 29.35 8.01 0.08
N ARG A 391 29.64 6.79 0.59
CA ARG A 391 31.00 6.31 0.83
C ARG A 391 31.73 6.00 -0.47
N LEU A 392 31.00 5.50 -1.47
CA LEU A 392 31.52 5.21 -2.81
C LEU A 392 31.74 6.50 -3.60
N ILE A 393 30.81 7.45 -3.54
CA ILE A 393 30.93 8.75 -4.24
C ILE A 393 32.08 9.58 -3.66
N SER A 394 32.25 9.57 -2.34
CA SER A 394 33.36 10.31 -1.68
C SER A 394 34.73 9.62 -1.79
N GLY A 395 34.81 8.45 -2.43
CA GLY A 395 36.06 7.66 -2.51
C GLY A 395 36.51 7.02 -1.19
N LYS A 396 35.71 7.16 -0.10
CA LYS A 396 35.99 6.53 1.19
C LYS A 396 35.86 5.00 1.15
N LEU A 397 35.15 4.48 0.17
CA LEU A 397 35.06 3.06 -0.15
C LEU A 397 35.47 2.85 -1.61
N ARG A 398 36.58 2.16 -1.81
CA ARG A 398 37.11 1.85 -3.16
C ARG A 398 36.65 0.46 -3.57
N VAL A 399 35.99 0.36 -4.72
CA VAL A 399 35.44 -0.90 -5.23
C VAL A 399 36.55 -1.83 -5.71
N ASP A 400 37.65 -1.28 -6.22
CA ASP A 400 38.85 -2.00 -6.68
C ASP A 400 39.61 -2.68 -5.53
N ALA A 401 39.38 -2.24 -4.27
CA ALA A 401 39.96 -2.87 -3.08
C ALA A 401 39.08 -3.98 -2.49
N LEU A 402 37.88 -4.20 -3.02
CA LEU A 402 36.93 -5.19 -2.53
C LEU A 402 36.96 -6.45 -3.41
N ASN A 403 37.15 -7.60 -2.77
CA ASN A 403 37.04 -8.90 -3.48
C ASN A 403 35.55 -9.22 -3.73
N ILE A 404 34.98 -8.55 -4.73
CA ILE A 404 33.55 -8.70 -5.06
C ILE A 404 33.43 -9.86 -6.05
N GLN A 405 32.80 -10.95 -5.59
CA GLN A 405 32.39 -12.03 -6.49
C GLN A 405 31.07 -11.65 -7.17
N PHE A 406 31.13 -11.34 -8.45
CA PHE A 406 29.93 -11.10 -9.25
C PHE A 406 29.30 -12.43 -9.66
N PRO A 407 27.95 -12.55 -9.59
CA PRO A 407 27.25 -13.69 -10.18
C PRO A 407 27.61 -13.86 -11.67
N PRO A 408 27.55 -15.07 -12.24
CA PRO A 408 27.88 -15.30 -13.64
C PRO A 408 27.16 -14.38 -14.63
N SER A 409 25.93 -13.97 -14.31
CA SER A 409 25.13 -13.02 -15.12
C SER A 409 25.63 -11.57 -15.08
N MET A 410 26.59 -11.23 -14.24
CA MET A 410 27.20 -9.91 -14.11
C MET A 410 28.69 -9.88 -14.42
N GLN A 411 29.27 -11.02 -14.77
CA GLN A 411 30.65 -11.07 -15.22
C GLN A 411 30.74 -10.52 -16.65
N PRO A 412 31.79 -9.72 -16.98
CA PRO A 412 32.00 -9.32 -18.36
C PRO A 412 32.19 -10.58 -19.23
N PRO A 413 31.75 -10.56 -20.49
CA PRO A 413 32.03 -11.66 -21.39
C PRO A 413 33.54 -11.94 -21.37
N SER A 414 33.92 -13.19 -21.14
CA SER A 414 35.32 -13.59 -21.24
C SER A 414 35.84 -13.14 -22.62
N GLU A 415 36.83 -12.27 -22.65
CA GLU A 415 37.57 -12.00 -23.89
C GLU A 415 38.04 -13.36 -24.41
N ALA A 416 37.38 -13.83 -25.46
CA ALA A 416 37.82 -15.02 -26.17
C ALA A 416 39.17 -14.69 -26.79
N ALA A 417 40.20 -15.43 -26.38
CA ALA A 417 41.54 -15.38 -26.92
C ALA A 417 41.55 -15.84 -28.38
#